data_19ff249ac6a7de39d402c3d7c41e6154
#
_entry.id   19ff249ac6a7de39d402c3d7c41e6154
#
_cell.length_a   1.000
_cell.length_b   1.000
_cell.length_c   1.000
_cell.angle_alpha   90.00
_cell.angle_beta   90.00
_cell.angle_gamma   90.00
#
_symmetry.space_group_name_H-M   'P 1'
#
loop_
_entity.id
_entity.type
_entity.pdbx_description
1 polymer ?
#
loop_
_entity_poly.entity_id
_entity_poly.type
_entity_poly.pdbx_seq_one_letter_code
_entity_poly.pdbx_strand_id
1 'polypeptide(L)'
;MRIKFKRFRFAYVVNALGKCKLLLKGPLTTLEFPISRHESFFDDTWKSLIAAPKFINALANQIKEALTGLVYGYFCEIIPEGVGYKFLRYEWASQTLGLGLGYGHLIFYNIPPVCFFRCEKYRLFLFSGDKQTLREVALAIINLRVPDPYKGKGLKFAKTPLKLKPGKLRQR
;
A
#
# COMPACT_ATOMS: atom_id res chain seq x y z
N MET A 1 5.73 24.21 15.53
CA MET A 1 4.39 23.56 15.55
C MET A 1 4.54 22.20 16.23
N ARG A 2 3.59 21.77 17.05
CA ARG A 2 3.68 20.54 17.84
C ARG A 2 2.58 19.58 17.43
N ILE A 3 2.94 18.31 17.20
CA ILE A 3 1.99 17.24 16.96
C ILE A 3 1.83 16.46 18.26
N LYS A 4 0.62 16.44 18.84
CA LYS A 4 0.34 15.74 20.11
C LYS A 4 -0.30 14.36 19.83
N PHE A 5 0.20 13.33 20.49
CA PHE A 5 -0.28 11.95 20.40
C PHE A 5 -1.05 11.58 21.67
N LYS A 6 -2.37 11.39 21.61
CA LYS A 6 -3.17 11.14 22.81
C LYS A 6 -3.49 9.66 23.11
N ARG A 7 -3.42 8.74 22.12
CA ARG A 7 -3.96 7.37 22.27
C ARG A 7 -3.09 6.22 21.73
N PHE A 8 -1.91 6.47 21.20
CA PHE A 8 -1.09 5.42 20.58
C PHE A 8 0.20 5.19 21.38
N ARG A 9 0.65 3.93 21.40
CA ARG A 9 1.98 3.61 21.90
C ARG A 9 2.98 3.92 20.80
N PHE A 10 3.91 4.79 21.10
CA PHE A 10 5.02 5.14 20.22
C PHE A 10 6.32 5.00 21.00
N ALA A 11 7.37 4.68 20.28
CA ALA A 11 8.71 4.66 20.83
C ALA A 11 9.62 5.43 19.86
N TYR A 12 10.46 6.26 20.45
CA TYR A 12 11.52 6.93 19.72
C TYR A 12 12.80 6.12 19.89
N VAL A 13 13.32 5.59 18.80
CA VAL A 13 14.51 4.73 18.82
C VAL A 13 15.63 5.42 18.07
N VAL A 14 16.78 5.57 18.75
CA VAL A 14 18.01 6.03 18.16
C VAL A 14 18.89 4.83 17.90
N ASN A 15 19.21 4.56 16.64
CA ASN A 15 20.13 3.48 16.29
C ASN A 15 21.58 3.87 16.61
N ALA A 16 22.46 2.87 16.75
CA ALA A 16 23.90 3.05 16.99
C ALA A 16 24.61 3.98 15.98
N LEU A 17 24.04 4.11 14.76
CA LEU A 17 24.51 5.02 13.70
C LEU A 17 23.95 6.45 13.82
N GLY A 18 23.27 6.79 14.92
CA GLY A 18 22.71 8.12 15.14
C GLY A 18 21.46 8.45 14.31
N LYS A 19 20.92 7.48 13.55
CA LYS A 19 19.65 7.65 12.82
C LYS A 19 18.48 7.48 13.77
N CYS A 20 17.58 8.44 13.79
CA CYS A 20 16.39 8.43 14.63
C CYS A 20 15.21 7.84 13.86
N LYS A 21 14.46 6.97 14.51
CA LYS A 21 13.22 6.41 13.96
C LYS A 21 12.09 6.59 14.96
N LEU A 22 10.92 7.00 14.48
CA LEU A 22 9.68 6.98 15.24
C LEU A 22 8.96 5.67 14.94
N LEU A 23 8.73 4.87 15.97
CA LEU A 23 7.96 3.63 15.90
C LEU A 23 6.53 3.89 16.35
N LEU A 24 5.58 3.63 15.49
CA LEU A 24 4.15 3.63 15.80
C LEU A 24 3.67 2.19 15.89
N LYS A 25 3.32 1.74 17.11
CA LYS A 25 2.83 0.39 17.34
C LYS A 25 1.31 0.38 17.34
N GLY A 26 0.74 -0.29 16.35
CA GLY A 26 -0.69 -0.59 16.25
C GLY A 26 -1.00 -2.04 16.62
N PRO A 27 -2.29 -2.44 16.60
CA PRO A 27 -2.72 -3.80 16.92
C PRO A 27 -2.27 -4.84 15.88
N LEU A 28 -2.15 -4.45 14.62
CA LEU A 28 -1.83 -5.37 13.51
C LEU A 28 -0.41 -5.21 12.97
N THR A 29 0.12 -3.98 12.99
CA THR A 29 1.41 -3.67 12.39
C THR A 29 2.18 -2.63 13.21
N THR A 30 3.50 -2.61 13.02
CA THR A 30 4.37 -1.55 13.54
C THR A 30 4.92 -0.77 12.35
N LEU A 31 4.74 0.53 12.36
CA LEU A 31 5.22 1.41 11.30
C LEU A 31 6.44 2.19 11.79
N GLU A 32 7.47 2.26 10.94
CA GLU A 32 8.73 2.96 11.21
C GLU A 32 8.85 4.18 10.32
N PHE A 33 9.08 5.35 10.92
CA PHE A 33 9.33 6.58 10.19
C PHE A 33 10.76 7.04 10.44
N PRO A 34 11.58 7.19 9.40
CA PRO A 34 12.89 7.81 9.54
C PRO A 34 12.71 9.29 9.85
N ILE A 35 13.38 9.76 10.88
CA ILE A 35 13.35 11.17 11.28
C ILE A 35 14.78 11.68 11.31
N SER A 36 15.04 12.81 10.66
CA SER A 36 16.36 13.45 10.74
C SER A 36 16.50 14.22 12.05
N ARG A 37 17.60 13.98 12.78
CA ARG A 37 17.91 14.61 14.06
C ARG A 37 17.98 16.14 13.99
N HIS A 38 18.40 16.66 12.84
CA HIS A 38 18.60 18.10 12.65
C HIS A 38 17.28 18.86 12.41
N GLU A 39 16.23 18.15 12.03
CA GLU A 39 14.98 18.76 11.58
C GLU A 39 13.82 18.51 12.53
N SER A 40 13.94 17.53 13.43
CA SER A 40 12.87 17.15 14.34
C SER A 40 13.42 16.70 15.70
N PHE A 41 12.69 17.06 16.74
CA PHE A 41 12.96 16.70 18.12
C PHE A 41 11.70 16.12 18.75
N PHE A 42 11.82 15.01 19.47
CA PHE A 42 10.75 14.40 20.24
C PHE A 42 10.87 14.79 21.70
N ASP A 43 9.81 15.39 22.23
CA ASP A 43 9.72 15.78 23.63
C ASP A 43 8.94 14.72 24.42
N ASP A 44 9.63 13.94 25.23
CA ASP A 44 9.04 12.85 26.04
C ASP A 44 8.08 13.39 27.09
N THR A 45 8.35 14.58 27.64
CA THR A 45 7.54 15.20 28.68
C THR A 45 6.12 15.49 28.21
N TRP A 46 6.01 16.00 26.98
CA TRP A 46 4.72 16.39 26.37
C TRP A 46 4.20 15.36 25.34
N LYS A 47 4.96 14.29 25.13
CA LYS A 47 4.65 13.31 24.06
C LYS A 47 4.33 14.01 22.74
N SER A 48 5.18 14.93 22.35
CA SER A 48 5.02 15.75 21.15
C SER A 48 6.25 15.72 20.26
N LEU A 49 6.03 15.73 18.96
CA LEU A 49 7.07 15.88 17.96
C LEU A 49 7.17 17.35 17.56
N ILE A 50 8.37 17.89 17.69
CA ILE A 50 8.71 19.25 17.25
C ILE A 50 9.57 19.11 16.00
N ALA A 51 9.16 19.71 14.90
CA ALA A 51 9.89 19.65 13.64
C ALA A 51 10.04 21.05 13.03
N ALA A 52 11.04 21.20 12.17
CA ALA A 52 11.24 22.44 11.42
C ALA A 52 9.99 22.77 10.56
N PRO A 53 9.65 24.06 10.40
CA PRO A 53 8.38 24.47 9.76
C PRO A 53 8.22 23.98 8.33
N LYS A 54 9.32 23.79 7.59
CA LYS A 54 9.29 23.29 6.21
C LYS A 54 8.81 21.85 6.08
N PHE A 55 9.11 20.99 7.06
CA PHE A 55 8.83 19.55 7.01
C PHE A 55 7.63 19.13 7.85
N ILE A 56 7.13 20.01 8.71
CA ILE A 56 6.12 19.67 9.71
C ILE A 56 4.81 19.21 9.08
N ASN A 57 4.39 19.84 8.00
CA ASN A 57 3.14 19.50 7.32
C ASN A 57 3.21 18.13 6.63
N ALA A 58 4.35 17.81 6.00
CA ALA A 58 4.58 16.52 5.38
C ALA A 58 4.62 15.40 6.43
N LEU A 59 5.39 15.58 7.50
CA LEU A 59 5.44 14.63 8.63
C LEU A 59 4.07 14.47 9.31
N ALA A 60 3.34 15.57 9.53
CA ALA A 60 2.02 15.54 10.13
C ALA A 60 1.04 14.70 9.29
N ASN A 61 1.06 14.87 7.97
CA ASN A 61 0.21 14.10 7.06
C ASN A 61 0.60 12.62 7.03
N GLN A 62 1.90 12.31 6.96
CA GLN A 62 2.37 10.91 7.02
C GLN A 62 1.96 10.22 8.32
N ILE A 63 2.17 10.88 9.46
CA ILE A 63 1.78 10.35 10.77
C ILE A 63 0.26 10.19 10.85
N LYS A 64 -0.52 11.14 10.35
CA LYS A 64 -1.99 11.07 10.32
C LYS A 64 -2.46 9.89 9.46
N GLU A 65 -1.90 9.70 8.29
CA GLU A 65 -2.18 8.53 7.43
C GLU A 65 -1.81 7.22 8.13
N ALA A 66 -0.63 7.15 8.75
CA ALA A 66 -0.21 5.98 9.50
C ALA A 66 -1.15 5.66 10.67
N LEU A 67 -1.55 6.65 11.46
CA LEU A 67 -2.51 6.47 12.55
C LEU A 67 -3.87 5.99 12.04
N THR A 68 -4.34 6.52 10.93
CA THR A 68 -5.60 6.08 10.30
C THR A 68 -5.47 4.62 9.85
N GLY A 69 -4.35 4.24 9.24
CA GLY A 69 -4.08 2.87 8.81
C GLY A 69 -3.96 1.88 9.96
N LEU A 70 -3.37 2.28 11.09
CA LEU A 70 -3.26 1.43 12.27
C LEU A 70 -4.62 1.18 12.96
N VAL A 71 -5.57 2.10 12.82
CA VAL A 71 -6.92 1.98 13.43
C VAL A 71 -7.89 1.26 12.52
N TYR A 72 -8.00 1.69 11.28
CA TYR A 72 -9.03 1.24 10.34
C TYR A 72 -8.48 0.27 9.29
N GLY A 73 -7.16 0.32 9.02
CA GLY A 73 -6.55 -0.35 7.90
C GLY A 73 -6.86 0.34 6.57
N TYR A 74 -6.10 -0.05 5.54
CA TYR A 74 -6.36 0.34 4.17
C TYR A 74 -6.75 -0.88 3.36
N PHE A 75 -7.68 -0.70 2.45
CA PHE A 75 -8.25 -1.74 1.63
C PHE A 75 -8.17 -1.35 0.15
N CYS A 76 -7.81 -2.33 -0.68
CA CYS A 76 -7.75 -2.19 -2.12
C CYS A 76 -8.33 -3.43 -2.79
N GLU A 77 -9.14 -3.23 -3.82
CA GLU A 77 -9.73 -4.30 -4.64
C GLU A 77 -9.21 -4.19 -6.07
N ILE A 78 -8.70 -5.31 -6.60
CA ILE A 78 -8.22 -5.44 -7.98
C ILE A 78 -9.10 -6.45 -8.70
N ILE A 79 -9.53 -6.08 -9.91
CA ILE A 79 -10.39 -6.90 -10.76
C ILE A 79 -9.64 -7.20 -12.07
N PRO A 80 -9.61 -8.48 -12.51
CA PRO A 80 -9.08 -8.85 -13.80
C PRO A 80 -10.19 -8.70 -14.86
N GLU A 81 -9.89 -8.09 -15.96
CA GLU A 81 -10.76 -8.06 -17.15
C GLU A 81 -10.10 -8.81 -18.30
N GLY A 82 -10.76 -9.82 -18.81
CA GLY A 82 -10.29 -10.62 -19.93
C GLY A 82 -10.65 -12.10 -19.81
N VAL A 83 -10.74 -12.78 -20.94
CA VAL A 83 -11.02 -14.22 -20.98
C VAL A 83 -9.80 -14.99 -20.47
N GLY A 84 -10.03 -15.93 -19.53
CA GLY A 84 -8.96 -16.75 -18.96
C GLY A 84 -8.16 -16.08 -17.84
N TYR A 85 -8.44 -14.82 -17.48
CA TYR A 85 -7.80 -14.16 -16.36
C TYR A 85 -8.38 -14.67 -15.05
N LYS A 86 -7.52 -15.06 -14.11
CA LYS A 86 -7.91 -15.59 -12.80
C LYS A 86 -6.85 -15.38 -11.75
N PHE A 87 -7.27 -15.27 -10.50
CA PHE A 87 -6.41 -15.31 -9.34
C PHE A 87 -6.45 -16.69 -8.71
N LEU A 88 -5.32 -17.18 -8.23
CA LEU A 88 -5.16 -18.47 -7.59
C LEU A 88 -4.43 -18.31 -6.26
N ARG A 89 -4.97 -18.93 -5.23
CA ARG A 89 -4.31 -19.02 -3.93
C ARG A 89 -3.84 -20.46 -3.72
N TYR A 90 -2.62 -20.62 -3.25
CA TYR A 90 -2.05 -21.91 -2.93
C TYR A 90 -1.99 -22.07 -1.40
N GLU A 91 -2.50 -23.17 -0.88
CA GLU A 91 -2.52 -23.44 0.56
C GLU A 91 -1.12 -23.63 1.13
N TRP A 92 -0.21 -24.24 0.34
CA TRP A 92 1.19 -24.45 0.71
C TRP A 92 2.06 -23.20 0.71
N ALA A 93 1.58 -22.11 0.08
CA ALA A 93 2.31 -20.84 -0.03
C ALA A 93 1.41 -19.67 0.37
N SER A 94 1.26 -19.47 1.68
CA SER A 94 0.33 -18.49 2.26
C SER A 94 0.55 -17.05 1.80
N GLN A 95 1.76 -16.71 1.38
CA GLN A 95 2.17 -15.38 0.93
C GLN A 95 2.26 -15.25 -0.59
N THR A 96 2.07 -16.35 -1.34
CA THR A 96 2.24 -16.35 -2.79
C THR A 96 0.90 -16.34 -3.50
N LEU A 97 0.74 -15.38 -4.40
CA LEU A 97 -0.42 -15.22 -5.27
C LEU A 97 -0.09 -15.75 -6.66
N GLY A 98 -0.88 -16.69 -7.17
CA GLY A 98 -0.82 -17.16 -8.55
C GLY A 98 -1.73 -16.32 -9.45
N LEU A 99 -1.21 -15.90 -10.59
CA LEU A 99 -1.87 -15.00 -11.52
C LEU A 99 -1.95 -15.66 -12.91
N GLY A 100 -3.15 -15.99 -13.36
CA GLY A 100 -3.42 -16.35 -14.74
C GLY A 100 -3.83 -15.09 -15.52
N LEU A 101 -2.95 -14.56 -16.35
CA LEU A 101 -3.13 -13.26 -17.03
C LEU A 101 -3.13 -13.38 -18.56
N GLY A 102 -3.54 -14.57 -19.07
CA GLY A 102 -3.57 -14.82 -20.51
C GLY A 102 -2.19 -15.04 -21.15
N TYR A 103 -1.17 -15.30 -20.35
CA TYR A 103 0.13 -15.80 -20.78
C TYR A 103 0.12 -17.32 -20.83
N GLY A 104 1.05 -17.95 -21.53
CA GLY A 104 1.20 -19.41 -21.59
C GLY A 104 1.61 -20.05 -20.26
N HIS A 105 1.99 -19.25 -19.26
CA HIS A 105 2.41 -19.69 -17.94
C HIS A 105 1.71 -18.88 -16.85
N LEU A 106 1.68 -19.42 -15.64
CA LEU A 106 1.22 -18.69 -14.45
C LEU A 106 2.34 -17.80 -13.91
N ILE A 107 1.99 -16.61 -13.49
CA ILE A 107 2.91 -15.70 -12.83
C ILE A 107 2.70 -15.84 -11.32
N PHE A 108 3.78 -15.98 -10.57
CA PHE A 108 3.75 -16.02 -9.11
C PHE A 108 4.28 -14.70 -8.56
N TYR A 109 3.47 -14.09 -7.71
CA TYR A 109 3.84 -12.86 -7.02
C TYR A 109 3.87 -13.10 -5.51
N ASN A 110 5.00 -12.80 -4.88
CA ASN A 110 5.15 -12.92 -3.44
C ASN A 110 4.74 -11.62 -2.74
N ILE A 111 3.70 -11.69 -1.93
CA ILE A 111 3.14 -10.54 -1.21
C ILE A 111 3.92 -10.37 0.10
N PRO A 112 4.39 -9.15 0.43
CA PRO A 112 5.11 -8.90 1.67
C PRO A 112 4.22 -9.20 2.89
N PRO A 113 4.81 -9.67 4.02
CA PRO A 113 4.06 -10.11 5.21
C PRO A 113 3.25 -8.99 5.89
N VAL A 114 3.56 -7.73 5.61
CA VAL A 114 2.81 -6.56 6.08
C VAL A 114 1.45 -6.43 5.39
N CYS A 115 1.27 -7.06 4.22
CA CYS A 115 0.04 -7.05 3.46
C CYS A 115 -0.68 -8.39 3.59
N PHE A 116 -1.94 -8.34 3.98
CA PHE A 116 -2.84 -9.48 3.94
C PHE A 116 -3.61 -9.47 2.63
N PHE A 117 -3.90 -10.64 2.09
CA PHE A 117 -4.73 -10.74 0.90
C PHE A 117 -5.78 -11.84 1.01
N ARG A 118 -6.91 -11.58 0.38
CA ARG A 118 -7.95 -12.58 0.13
C ARG A 118 -8.16 -12.65 -1.38
N CYS A 119 -8.09 -13.86 -1.90
CA CYS A 119 -8.20 -14.13 -3.31
C CYS A 119 -9.51 -14.85 -3.59
N GLU A 120 -10.29 -14.31 -4.51
CA GLU A 120 -11.40 -14.96 -5.19
C GLU A 120 -11.02 -15.11 -6.66
N LYS A 121 -11.71 -15.98 -7.41
CA LYS A 121 -11.36 -16.26 -8.81
C LYS A 121 -11.21 -15.01 -9.68
N TYR A 122 -12.07 -14.00 -9.45
CA TYR A 122 -12.13 -12.77 -10.25
C TYR A 122 -12.00 -11.49 -9.42
N ARG A 123 -11.58 -11.61 -8.17
CA ARG A 123 -11.38 -10.47 -7.28
C ARG A 123 -10.20 -10.73 -6.37
N LEU A 124 -9.34 -9.75 -6.25
CA LEU A 124 -8.25 -9.78 -5.31
C LEU A 124 -8.44 -8.63 -4.33
N PHE A 125 -8.52 -8.96 -3.06
CA PHE A 125 -8.61 -8.02 -1.97
C PHE A 125 -7.27 -7.93 -1.26
N LEU A 126 -6.73 -6.74 -1.17
CA LEU A 126 -5.49 -6.45 -0.44
C LEU A 126 -5.80 -5.60 0.79
N PHE A 127 -5.14 -5.90 1.88
CA PHE A 127 -5.31 -5.25 3.18
C PHE A 127 -3.95 -4.94 3.80
N SER A 128 -3.74 -3.71 4.30
CA SER A 128 -2.53 -3.35 5.05
C SER A 128 -2.80 -2.19 6.00
N GLY A 129 -2.02 -2.13 7.09
CA GLY A 129 -1.97 -0.95 7.95
C GLY A 129 -1.19 0.22 7.35
N ASP A 130 -0.32 -0.06 6.38
CA ASP A 130 0.45 0.95 5.66
C ASP A 130 -0.12 1.20 4.27
N LYS A 131 -0.52 2.44 4.01
CA LYS A 131 -1.08 2.88 2.72
C LYS A 131 -0.05 2.81 1.59
N GLN A 132 1.21 3.16 1.89
CA GLN A 132 2.26 3.18 0.88
C GLN A 132 2.57 1.77 0.41
N THR A 133 2.85 0.85 1.32
CA THR A 133 3.13 -0.56 1.01
C THR A 133 1.95 -1.22 0.28
N LEU A 134 0.71 -0.94 0.71
CA LEU A 134 -0.48 -1.44 0.02
C LEU A 134 -0.54 -0.97 -1.43
N ARG A 135 -0.27 0.32 -1.67
CA ARG A 135 -0.29 0.91 -3.00
C ARG A 135 0.83 0.37 -3.89
N GLU A 136 2.03 0.21 -3.35
CA GLU A 136 3.17 -0.36 -4.07
C GLU A 136 2.89 -1.79 -4.54
N VAL A 137 2.38 -2.65 -3.64
CA VAL A 137 1.98 -4.02 -3.96
C VAL A 137 0.86 -4.05 -5.00
N ALA A 138 -0.18 -3.23 -4.83
CA ALA A 138 -1.29 -3.17 -5.77
C ALA A 138 -0.85 -2.70 -7.17
N LEU A 139 0.00 -1.69 -7.26
CA LEU A 139 0.55 -1.21 -8.53
C LEU A 139 1.49 -2.22 -9.17
N ALA A 140 2.34 -2.90 -8.38
CA ALA A 140 3.20 -3.96 -8.88
C ALA A 140 2.39 -5.08 -9.55
N ILE A 141 1.27 -5.50 -8.91
CA ILE A 141 0.37 -6.52 -9.48
C ILE A 141 -0.30 -6.00 -10.77
N ILE A 142 -0.82 -4.78 -10.80
CA ILE A 142 -1.46 -4.19 -11.98
C ILE A 142 -0.49 -4.06 -13.14
N ASN A 143 0.76 -3.69 -12.87
CA ASN A 143 1.81 -3.54 -13.88
C ASN A 143 2.20 -4.86 -14.56
N LEU A 144 1.89 -6.03 -13.97
CA LEU A 144 2.09 -7.32 -14.62
C LEU A 144 1.23 -7.47 -15.89
N ARG A 145 0.06 -6.83 -15.92
CA ARG A 145 -0.80 -6.77 -17.10
C ARG A 145 -1.65 -5.51 -17.08
N VAL A 146 -1.06 -4.42 -17.57
CA VAL A 146 -1.74 -3.13 -17.69
C VAL A 146 -2.97 -3.25 -18.61
N PRO A 147 -4.11 -2.62 -18.27
CA PRO A 147 -5.30 -2.69 -19.10
C PRO A 147 -5.10 -2.01 -20.45
N ASP A 148 -5.52 -2.69 -21.50
CA ASP A 148 -5.50 -2.18 -22.86
C ASP A 148 -6.47 -0.99 -22.98
N PRO A 149 -6.03 0.16 -23.53
CA PRO A 149 -6.88 1.33 -23.70
C PRO A 149 -8.03 1.16 -24.70
N TYR A 150 -7.99 0.16 -25.57
CA TYR A 150 -9.04 -0.09 -26.58
C TYR A 150 -10.06 -1.13 -26.15
N LYS A 151 -9.61 -2.27 -25.63
CA LYS A 151 -10.46 -3.39 -25.23
C LYS A 151 -10.66 -3.51 -23.72
N GLY A 152 -9.87 -2.79 -22.92
CA GLY A 152 -9.95 -2.81 -21.47
C GLY A 152 -9.42 -4.08 -20.80
N LYS A 153 -8.82 -5.02 -21.55
CA LYS A 153 -8.29 -6.27 -21.01
C LYS A 153 -7.04 -6.02 -20.20
N GLY A 154 -7.03 -6.47 -18.94
CA GLY A 154 -5.91 -6.30 -18.01
C GLY A 154 -6.37 -6.31 -16.56
N LEU A 155 -5.48 -5.90 -15.67
CA LEU A 155 -5.76 -5.75 -14.25
C LEU A 155 -6.07 -4.28 -13.94
N LYS A 156 -7.14 -4.02 -13.20
CA LYS A 156 -7.51 -2.66 -12.81
C LYS A 156 -7.98 -2.60 -11.35
N PHE A 157 -7.92 -1.41 -10.77
CA PHE A 157 -8.61 -1.14 -9.50
C PHE A 157 -10.12 -1.16 -9.72
N ALA A 158 -10.87 -1.77 -8.80
CA ALA A 158 -12.33 -1.84 -8.87
C ALA A 158 -12.99 -0.45 -8.94
N LYS A 159 -12.42 0.52 -8.23
CA LYS A 159 -12.95 1.90 -8.13
C LYS A 159 -12.55 2.81 -9.30
N THR A 160 -11.62 2.39 -10.16
CA THR A 160 -11.12 3.27 -11.23
C THR A 160 -11.79 2.94 -12.55
N PRO A 161 -12.63 3.83 -13.10
CA PRO A 161 -13.21 3.63 -14.43
C PRO A 161 -12.13 3.75 -15.50
N LEU A 162 -12.15 2.83 -16.48
CA LEU A 162 -11.29 2.92 -17.66
C LEU A 162 -11.98 3.75 -18.75
N LYS A 163 -11.29 4.78 -19.22
CA LYS A 163 -11.70 5.50 -20.43
C LYS A 163 -11.17 4.73 -21.65
N LEU A 164 -12.04 4.05 -22.35
CA LEU A 164 -11.70 3.34 -23.57
C LEU A 164 -11.61 4.32 -24.74
N LYS A 165 -10.58 4.14 -25.57
CA LYS A 165 -10.43 4.90 -26.82
C LYS A 165 -11.29 4.28 -27.91
N PRO A 166 -11.93 5.09 -28.79
CA PRO A 166 -12.62 4.55 -29.96
C PRO A 166 -11.61 3.89 -30.91
N GLY A 167 -11.95 2.71 -31.42
CA GLY A 167 -11.17 2.05 -32.45
C GLY A 167 -11.22 2.82 -33.78
N LYS A 168 -10.43 2.37 -34.78
CA LYS A 168 -10.52 2.91 -36.14
C LYS A 168 -11.93 2.73 -36.68
N LEU A 169 -12.58 3.83 -37.08
CA LEU A 169 -13.81 3.78 -37.84
C LEU A 169 -13.47 3.18 -39.22
N ARG A 170 -14.07 2.06 -39.55
CA ARG A 170 -13.99 1.48 -40.88
C ARG A 170 -14.82 2.40 -41.77
N GLN A 171 -14.16 3.26 -42.59
CA GLN A 171 -14.84 3.93 -43.66
C GLN A 171 -15.33 2.85 -44.63
N ARG A 172 -16.65 2.76 -44.79
CA ARG A 172 -17.29 2.00 -45.86
C ARG A 172 -17.29 2.84 -47.13
#